data_d6845bccfe19636eac88a4ed84ef4406
#
_entry.id   d6845bccfe19636eac88a4ed84ef4406
#
_cell.length_a   1.000
_cell.length_b   1.000
_cell.length_c   1.000
_cell.angle_alpha   90.00
_cell.angle_beta   90.00
_cell.angle_gamma   90.00
#
_symmetry.space_group_name_H-M   'P 1'
#
loop_
_entity.id
_entity.type
_entity.pdbx_description
1 polymer ?
#
loop_
_entity_poly.entity_id
_entity_poly.type
_entity_poly.pdbx_seq_one_letter_code
_entity_poly.pdbx_strand_id
1 'polypeptide(L)'
;MIEIKNVTKKFQNETEIEYLNMTFETGKSYMLLGASGCGKSTLLNMIAGILSPTHGSVIIDGVDMSSASQKDRDKFRIEKIGYIFQDFKLIGDMTVADNIEILRLEGVDVSGMDAMLNRLGIIEKKNSKIKHLSGGQKQRVAIARALVKAPDIILADEPTGNLNFAIGEQVIKELCEVSRGKTLIAVTHDERLAKYFDKVVDMNEVTSGMRDIESVVGEGE
;
A
#
# COMPACT_ATOMS: atom_id res chain seq x y z
N MET A 1 -14.77 -4.08 3.45
CA MET A 1 -15.09 -3.43 2.16
C MET A 1 -14.61 -1.99 2.20
N ILE A 2 -13.93 -1.50 1.14
CA ILE A 2 -13.44 -0.12 1.06
C ILE A 2 -14.17 0.57 -0.08
N GLU A 3 -14.75 1.73 0.19
CA GLU A 3 -15.51 2.52 -0.78
C GLU A 3 -14.87 3.92 -0.92
N ILE A 4 -14.62 4.33 -2.15
CA ILE A 4 -14.13 5.66 -2.53
C ILE A 4 -15.32 6.41 -3.15
N LYS A 5 -15.76 7.50 -2.52
CA LYS A 5 -16.97 8.24 -2.94
C LYS A 5 -16.67 9.71 -3.18
N ASN A 6 -16.76 10.14 -4.44
CA ASN A 6 -16.58 11.53 -4.87
C ASN A 6 -15.28 12.16 -4.32
N VAL A 7 -14.20 11.36 -4.28
CA VAL A 7 -12.94 11.77 -3.65
C VAL A 7 -12.16 12.68 -4.59
N THR A 8 -11.76 13.83 -4.07
CA THR A 8 -10.77 14.70 -4.70
C THR A 8 -9.62 14.99 -3.74
N LYS A 9 -8.41 15.16 -4.27
CA LYS A 9 -7.24 15.58 -3.50
C LYS A 9 -6.54 16.73 -4.20
N LYS A 10 -6.56 17.91 -3.57
CA LYS A 10 -5.82 19.09 -4.00
C LYS A 10 -4.54 19.24 -3.19
N PHE A 11 -3.43 19.50 -3.86
CA PHE A 11 -2.13 19.77 -3.26
C PHE A 11 -1.80 21.27 -3.30
N GLN A 12 -0.83 21.70 -2.52
CA GLN A 12 -0.45 23.13 -2.41
C GLN A 12 0.05 23.75 -3.73
N ASN A 13 0.53 22.93 -4.67
CA ASN A 13 0.94 23.34 -6.03
C ASN A 13 -0.23 23.42 -7.02
N GLU A 14 -1.47 23.48 -6.53
CA GLU A 14 -2.72 23.53 -7.30
C GLU A 14 -3.06 22.25 -8.09
N THR A 15 -2.21 21.25 -8.10
CA THR A 15 -2.54 19.95 -8.69
C THR A 15 -3.71 19.31 -7.94
N GLU A 16 -4.76 18.97 -8.66
CA GLU A 16 -5.93 18.30 -8.14
C GLU A 16 -6.12 16.94 -8.83
N ILE A 17 -6.42 15.92 -8.05
CA ILE A 17 -6.70 14.58 -8.54
C ILE A 17 -8.11 14.21 -8.11
N GLU A 18 -8.96 13.90 -9.08
CA GLU A 18 -10.29 13.36 -8.85
C GLU A 18 -10.26 11.85 -9.06
N TYR A 19 -10.97 11.13 -8.20
CA TYR A 19 -11.13 9.68 -8.31
C TYR A 19 -12.60 9.35 -8.59
N LEU A 20 -12.83 8.51 -9.59
CA LEU A 20 -14.16 7.95 -9.80
C LEU A 20 -14.56 7.10 -8.58
N ASN A 21 -15.88 6.95 -8.38
CA ASN A 21 -16.38 6.07 -7.33
C ASN A 21 -15.93 4.63 -7.60
N MET A 22 -15.32 4.02 -6.62
CA MET A 22 -14.83 2.65 -6.72
C MET A 22 -14.97 1.89 -5.40
N THR A 23 -15.02 0.57 -5.48
CA THR A 23 -15.17 -0.31 -4.32
C THR A 23 -14.15 -1.44 -4.39
N PHE A 24 -13.45 -1.66 -3.27
CA PHE A 24 -12.58 -2.82 -3.07
C PHE A 24 -13.30 -3.80 -2.14
N GLU A 25 -13.61 -4.98 -2.66
CA GLU A 25 -14.30 -6.03 -1.92
C GLU A 25 -13.39 -6.66 -0.88
N THR A 26 -13.95 -7.00 0.27
CA THR A 26 -13.20 -7.69 1.33
C THR A 26 -12.68 -9.04 0.85
N GLY A 27 -11.42 -9.33 1.18
CA GLY A 27 -10.78 -10.62 0.87
C GLY A 27 -10.33 -10.79 -0.57
N LYS A 28 -10.39 -9.73 -1.40
CA LYS A 28 -9.91 -9.72 -2.78
C LYS A 28 -8.59 -9.00 -2.91
N SER A 29 -7.80 -9.40 -3.92
CA SER A 29 -6.56 -8.75 -4.30
C SER A 29 -6.74 -7.89 -5.54
N TYR A 30 -6.25 -6.64 -5.46
CA TYR A 30 -6.33 -5.63 -6.49
C TYR A 30 -4.96 -5.15 -6.90
N MET A 31 -4.73 -5.03 -8.19
CA MET A 31 -3.57 -4.39 -8.77
C MET A 31 -3.98 -3.04 -9.36
N LEU A 32 -3.39 -1.95 -8.89
CA LEU A 32 -3.59 -0.61 -9.44
C LEU A 32 -2.47 -0.32 -10.43
N LEU A 33 -2.83 -0.23 -11.70
CA LEU A 33 -1.94 0.16 -12.81
C LEU A 33 -2.12 1.63 -13.16
N GLY A 34 -1.13 2.22 -13.81
CA GLY A 34 -1.22 3.56 -14.36
C GLY A 34 0.13 4.27 -14.40
N ALA A 35 0.19 5.39 -15.10
CA ALA A 35 1.39 6.21 -15.25
C ALA A 35 1.92 6.73 -13.90
N SER A 36 3.21 7.10 -13.85
CA SER A 36 3.75 7.79 -12.69
C SER A 36 3.01 9.12 -12.49
N GLY A 37 2.68 9.43 -11.23
CA GLY A 37 1.96 10.67 -10.90
C GLY A 37 0.43 10.61 -11.04
N CYS A 38 -0.20 9.57 -11.59
CA CYS A 38 -1.65 9.49 -11.74
C CYS A 38 -2.44 9.31 -10.41
N GLY A 39 -1.78 9.37 -9.26
CA GLY A 39 -2.45 9.38 -7.96
C GLY A 39 -2.53 8.03 -7.22
N LYS A 40 -1.86 6.97 -7.69
CA LYS A 40 -1.90 5.63 -7.05
C LYS A 40 -1.48 5.64 -5.57
N SER A 41 -0.27 6.14 -5.28
CA SER A 41 0.24 6.24 -3.90
C SER A 41 -0.59 7.20 -3.05
N THR A 42 -1.16 8.25 -3.68
CA THR A 42 -2.09 9.17 -3.02
C THR A 42 -3.34 8.44 -2.56
N LEU A 43 -3.92 7.58 -3.40
CA LEU A 43 -5.08 6.76 -3.06
C LEU A 43 -4.74 5.80 -1.91
N LEU A 44 -3.62 5.07 -1.99
CA LEU A 44 -3.18 4.19 -0.90
C LEU A 44 -3.03 4.96 0.42
N ASN A 45 -2.42 6.14 0.39
CA ASN A 45 -2.22 6.97 1.58
C ASN A 45 -3.56 7.49 2.16
N MET A 46 -4.57 7.75 1.31
CA MET A 46 -5.91 8.10 1.78
C MET A 46 -6.62 6.89 2.42
N ILE A 47 -6.53 5.71 1.81
CA ILE A 47 -7.06 4.46 2.40
C ILE A 47 -6.36 4.16 3.74
N ALA A 48 -5.05 4.39 3.83
CA ALA A 48 -4.28 4.22 5.07
C ALA A 48 -4.59 5.28 6.14
N GLY A 49 -5.38 6.31 5.84
CA GLY A 49 -5.63 7.42 6.76
C GLY A 49 -4.41 8.29 7.04
N ILE A 50 -3.36 8.19 6.19
CA ILE A 50 -2.17 9.05 6.26
C ILE A 50 -2.48 10.42 5.66
N LEU A 51 -3.23 10.43 4.55
CA LEU A 51 -3.75 11.64 3.91
C LEU A 51 -5.27 11.70 4.06
N SER A 52 -5.79 12.91 4.21
CA SER A 52 -7.24 13.14 4.09
C SER A 52 -7.57 13.62 2.68
N PRO A 53 -8.69 13.21 2.08
CA PRO A 53 -9.17 13.84 0.86
C PRO A 53 -9.50 15.31 1.09
N THR A 54 -9.53 16.10 0.02
CA THR A 54 -10.01 17.50 0.07
C THR A 54 -11.53 17.54 0.06
N HIS A 55 -12.14 16.66 -0.74
CA HIS A 55 -13.58 16.43 -0.79
C HIS A 55 -13.87 14.92 -0.92
N GLY A 56 -15.10 14.54 -0.62
CA GLY A 56 -15.55 13.16 -0.69
C GLY A 56 -15.15 12.33 0.52
N SER A 57 -15.37 11.02 0.44
CA SER A 57 -15.21 10.10 1.57
C SER A 57 -14.49 8.81 1.18
N VAL A 58 -13.60 8.38 2.07
CA VAL A 58 -13.01 7.03 2.08
C VAL A 58 -13.67 6.26 3.22
N ILE A 59 -14.54 5.32 2.86
CA ILE A 59 -15.34 4.55 3.81
C ILE A 59 -14.74 3.13 3.90
N ILE A 60 -14.42 2.67 5.10
CA ILE A 60 -13.87 1.33 5.33
C ILE A 60 -14.78 0.62 6.34
N ASP A 61 -15.36 -0.50 5.92
CA ASP A 61 -16.32 -1.30 6.70
C ASP A 61 -17.43 -0.44 7.34
N GLY A 62 -17.94 0.53 6.56
CA GLY A 62 -19.00 1.45 6.98
C GLY A 62 -18.55 2.65 7.81
N VAL A 63 -17.26 2.76 8.13
CA VAL A 63 -16.69 3.90 8.87
C VAL A 63 -16.03 4.89 7.91
N ASP A 64 -16.46 6.15 7.93
CA ASP A 64 -15.84 7.21 7.14
C ASP A 64 -14.53 7.68 7.76
N MET A 65 -13.42 7.24 7.16
CA MET A 65 -12.07 7.60 7.60
C MET A 65 -11.71 9.05 7.29
N SER A 66 -12.43 9.69 6.38
CA SER A 66 -12.17 11.09 5.99
C SER A 66 -12.56 12.07 7.10
N SER A 67 -13.63 11.76 7.84
CA SER A 67 -14.13 12.56 8.97
C SER A 67 -13.54 12.14 10.33
N ALA A 68 -12.82 11.01 10.40
CA ALA A 68 -12.24 10.50 11.62
C ALA A 68 -11.12 11.41 12.18
N SER A 69 -10.97 11.46 13.50
CA SER A 69 -9.87 12.18 14.13
C SER A 69 -8.52 11.56 13.77
N GLN A 70 -7.42 12.33 13.86
CA GLN A 70 -6.09 11.79 13.62
C GLN A 70 -5.79 10.58 14.52
N LYS A 71 -6.17 10.65 15.79
CA LYS A 71 -6.00 9.56 16.76
C LYS A 71 -6.72 8.29 16.33
N ASP A 72 -7.96 8.41 15.82
CA ASP A 72 -8.74 7.26 15.38
C ASP A 72 -8.16 6.65 14.10
N ARG A 73 -7.68 7.48 13.16
CA ARG A 73 -6.97 7.03 11.96
C ARG A 73 -5.68 6.29 12.30
N ASP A 74 -4.89 6.82 13.25
CA ASP A 74 -3.65 6.18 13.69
C ASP A 74 -3.93 4.83 14.35
N LYS A 75 -4.93 4.75 15.22
CA LYS A 75 -5.38 3.50 15.82
C LYS A 75 -5.83 2.50 14.77
N PHE A 76 -6.66 2.93 13.84
CA PHE A 76 -7.14 2.08 12.73
C PHE A 76 -5.97 1.54 11.90
N ARG A 77 -5.00 2.39 11.56
CA ARG A 77 -3.80 1.99 10.80
C ARG A 77 -2.97 0.95 11.54
N ILE A 78 -2.76 1.17 12.85
CA ILE A 78 -2.02 0.22 13.68
C ILE A 78 -2.74 -1.13 13.74
N GLU A 79 -4.05 -1.16 13.91
CA GLU A 79 -4.82 -2.38 14.13
C GLU A 79 -5.15 -3.12 12.82
N LYS A 80 -5.50 -2.40 11.76
CA LYS A 80 -6.17 -2.95 10.58
C LYS A 80 -5.34 -2.95 9.30
N ILE A 81 -4.32 -2.10 9.18
CA ILE A 81 -3.59 -1.90 7.92
C ILE A 81 -2.15 -2.39 8.03
N GLY A 82 -1.75 -3.30 7.13
CA GLY A 82 -0.35 -3.60 6.82
C GLY A 82 0.10 -2.75 5.64
N TYR A 83 1.05 -1.84 5.83
CA TYR A 83 1.55 -1.00 4.74
C TYR A 83 2.97 -1.41 4.35
N ILE A 84 3.17 -1.71 3.05
CA ILE A 84 4.44 -2.09 2.45
C ILE A 84 4.87 -0.94 1.54
N PHE A 85 5.99 -0.29 1.88
CA PHE A 85 6.52 0.87 1.18
C PHE A 85 7.54 0.48 0.12
N GLN A 86 7.62 1.27 -0.96
CA GLN A 86 8.58 1.10 -2.06
C GLN A 86 10.04 1.06 -1.59
N ASP A 87 10.41 1.91 -0.64
CA ASP A 87 11.76 2.03 -0.10
C ASP A 87 11.95 1.25 1.22
N PHE A 88 11.13 0.21 1.45
CA PHE A 88 11.14 -0.72 2.58
C PHE A 88 10.92 -0.05 3.94
N LYS A 89 11.36 1.19 4.18
CA LYS A 89 11.35 1.89 5.48
C LYS A 89 11.91 1.03 6.62
N LEU A 90 13.01 0.32 6.35
CA LEU A 90 13.71 -0.51 7.33
C LEU A 90 14.91 0.24 7.91
N ILE A 91 15.21 0.01 9.17
CA ILE A 91 16.36 0.61 9.87
C ILE A 91 17.59 -0.26 9.62
N GLY A 92 18.52 0.26 8.82
CA GLY A 92 19.66 -0.50 8.27
C GLY A 92 20.59 -1.12 9.30
N ASP A 93 20.84 -0.44 10.43
CA ASP A 93 21.73 -0.91 11.48
C ASP A 93 21.09 -1.85 12.48
N MET A 94 19.78 -2.00 12.45
CA MET A 94 19.02 -2.97 13.23
C MET A 94 18.96 -4.33 12.53
N THR A 95 18.70 -5.38 13.31
CA THR A 95 18.46 -6.73 12.79
C THR A 95 17.06 -6.84 12.16
N VAL A 96 16.79 -7.95 11.48
CA VAL A 96 15.44 -8.30 10.99
C VAL A 96 14.47 -8.34 12.17
N ALA A 97 14.85 -9.03 13.25
CA ALA A 97 14.03 -9.12 14.46
C ALA A 97 13.71 -7.73 15.02
N ASP A 98 14.73 -6.88 15.24
CA ASP A 98 14.53 -5.54 15.81
C ASP A 98 13.58 -4.67 14.95
N ASN A 99 13.68 -4.78 13.62
CA ASN A 99 12.79 -4.05 12.69
C ASN A 99 11.32 -4.49 12.78
N ILE A 100 11.05 -5.67 13.29
CA ILE A 100 9.68 -6.15 13.52
C ILE A 100 9.28 -5.86 14.97
N GLU A 101 10.19 -6.08 15.94
CA GLU A 101 9.91 -5.88 17.36
C GLU A 101 9.63 -4.41 17.73
N ILE A 102 10.10 -3.45 16.93
CA ILE A 102 9.79 -2.03 17.13
C ILE A 102 8.28 -1.76 17.16
N LEU A 103 7.46 -2.60 16.53
CA LEU A 103 6.00 -2.50 16.55
C LEU A 103 5.40 -2.71 17.96
N ARG A 104 6.14 -3.35 18.87
CA ARG A 104 5.72 -3.49 20.29
C ARG A 104 5.57 -2.13 20.98
N LEU A 105 6.29 -1.10 20.52
CA LEU A 105 6.17 0.26 21.05
C LEU A 105 4.77 0.85 20.79
N GLU A 106 4.08 0.32 19.77
CA GLU A 106 2.71 0.68 19.41
C GLU A 106 1.66 -0.31 19.95
N GLY A 107 2.08 -1.21 20.87
CA GLY A 107 1.21 -2.22 21.45
C GLY A 107 0.87 -3.40 20.52
N VAL A 108 1.58 -3.56 19.40
CA VAL A 108 1.34 -4.65 18.45
C VAL A 108 1.93 -5.95 18.99
N ASP A 109 1.14 -7.04 18.95
CA ASP A 109 1.65 -8.38 19.19
C ASP A 109 2.46 -8.87 17.98
N VAL A 110 3.72 -9.21 18.22
CA VAL A 110 4.63 -9.73 17.22
C VAL A 110 5.04 -11.19 17.49
N SER A 111 4.29 -11.91 18.31
CA SER A 111 4.55 -13.32 18.65
C SER A 111 4.58 -14.23 17.42
N GLY A 112 3.87 -13.86 16.34
CA GLY A 112 3.86 -14.53 15.05
C GLY A 112 5.09 -14.29 14.17
N MET A 113 6.11 -13.54 14.62
CA MET A 113 7.26 -13.14 13.81
C MET A 113 7.99 -14.34 13.18
N ASP A 114 8.33 -15.36 13.96
CA ASP A 114 9.10 -16.51 13.47
C ASP A 114 8.32 -17.33 12.44
N ALA A 115 7.03 -17.50 12.66
CA ALA A 115 6.15 -18.16 11.70
C ALA A 115 6.06 -17.36 10.39
N MET A 116 5.96 -16.03 10.46
CA MET A 116 5.91 -15.16 9.30
C MET A 116 7.26 -15.17 8.53
N LEU A 117 8.39 -15.07 9.24
CA LEU A 117 9.72 -15.15 8.62
C LEU A 117 9.97 -16.51 7.95
N ASN A 118 9.51 -17.61 8.57
CA ASN A 118 9.56 -18.94 7.95
C ASN A 118 8.72 -19.01 6.67
N ARG A 119 7.48 -18.50 6.71
CA ARG A 119 6.57 -18.48 5.56
C ARG A 119 7.14 -17.70 4.37
N LEU A 120 7.91 -16.65 4.66
CA LEU A 120 8.59 -15.81 3.65
C LEU A 120 10.01 -16.31 3.33
N GLY A 121 10.44 -17.46 3.85
CA GLY A 121 11.74 -18.07 3.56
C GLY A 121 12.93 -17.22 3.96
N ILE A 122 12.84 -16.49 5.10
CA ILE A 122 13.89 -15.57 5.55
C ILE A 122 14.24 -15.71 7.05
N ILE A 123 13.79 -16.76 7.71
CA ILE A 123 13.99 -16.97 9.15
C ILE A 123 15.48 -17.07 9.52
N GLU A 124 16.32 -17.61 8.63
CA GLU A 124 17.76 -17.76 8.84
C GLU A 124 18.47 -16.40 8.89
N LYS A 125 17.83 -15.32 8.44
CA LYS A 125 18.32 -13.95 8.50
C LYS A 125 17.80 -13.16 9.72
N LYS A 126 17.02 -13.79 10.61
CA LYS A 126 16.38 -13.12 11.75
C LYS A 126 17.32 -12.20 12.54
N ASN A 127 18.56 -12.65 12.79
CA ASN A 127 19.57 -11.91 13.53
C ASN A 127 20.55 -11.11 12.64
N SER A 128 20.32 -11.08 11.33
CA SER A 128 21.16 -10.32 10.40
C SER A 128 20.75 -8.86 10.37
N LYS A 129 21.71 -7.93 10.27
CA LYS A 129 21.40 -6.51 10.07
C LYS A 129 20.86 -6.27 8.67
N ILE A 130 19.88 -5.38 8.56
CA ILE A 130 19.21 -5.05 7.29
C ILE A 130 20.18 -4.60 6.21
N LYS A 131 21.22 -3.85 6.55
CA LYS A 131 22.23 -3.37 5.59
C LYS A 131 22.99 -4.49 4.86
N HIS A 132 23.00 -5.70 5.41
CA HIS A 132 23.67 -6.87 4.82
C HIS A 132 22.73 -7.73 3.97
N LEU A 133 21.45 -7.35 3.83
CA LEU A 133 20.46 -8.10 3.06
C LEU A 133 20.40 -7.62 1.61
N SER A 134 20.09 -8.55 0.69
CA SER A 134 19.74 -8.21 -0.69
C SER A 134 18.38 -7.47 -0.76
N GLY A 135 18.09 -6.81 -1.90
CA GLY A 135 16.83 -6.11 -2.10
C GLY A 135 15.60 -6.99 -1.88
N GLY A 136 15.59 -8.22 -2.46
CA GLY A 136 14.49 -9.17 -2.25
C GLY A 136 14.35 -9.63 -0.81
N GLN A 137 15.48 -9.80 -0.08
CA GLN A 137 15.44 -10.12 1.34
C GLN A 137 14.89 -8.95 2.16
N LYS A 138 15.29 -7.71 1.87
CA LYS A 138 14.71 -6.51 2.51
C LYS A 138 13.22 -6.41 2.27
N GLN A 139 12.76 -6.69 1.05
CA GLN A 139 11.34 -6.69 0.73
C GLN A 139 10.56 -7.72 1.54
N ARG A 140 11.07 -8.94 1.68
CA ARG A 140 10.45 -9.96 2.53
C ARG A 140 10.37 -9.54 4.00
N VAL A 141 11.39 -8.85 4.50
CA VAL A 141 11.36 -8.27 5.87
C VAL A 141 10.28 -7.19 5.98
N ALA A 142 10.16 -6.31 4.99
CA ALA A 142 9.12 -5.28 4.97
C ALA A 142 7.71 -5.91 4.94
N ILE A 143 7.53 -6.97 4.16
CA ILE A 143 6.27 -7.76 4.13
C ILE A 143 6.03 -8.41 5.51
N ALA A 144 7.04 -9.07 6.09
CA ALA A 144 6.91 -9.68 7.41
C ALA A 144 6.47 -8.67 8.47
N ARG A 145 7.12 -7.50 8.50
CA ARG A 145 6.78 -6.41 9.43
C ARG A 145 5.34 -5.91 9.23
N ALA A 146 4.90 -5.76 8.00
CA ALA A 146 3.53 -5.31 7.71
C ALA A 146 2.48 -6.34 8.11
N LEU A 147 2.79 -7.65 8.01
CA LEU A 147 1.82 -8.74 8.15
C LEU A 147 1.85 -9.44 9.52
N VAL A 148 2.88 -9.24 10.35
CA VAL A 148 3.03 -9.93 11.64
C VAL A 148 1.83 -9.72 12.56
N LYS A 149 1.18 -8.57 12.47
CA LYS A 149 -0.03 -8.22 13.23
C LYS A 149 -1.34 -8.75 12.63
N ALA A 150 -1.25 -9.59 11.57
CA ALA A 150 -2.40 -10.15 10.86
C ALA A 150 -3.46 -9.11 10.42
N PRO A 151 -3.08 -8.04 9.71
CA PRO A 151 -4.01 -6.97 9.32
C PRO A 151 -5.12 -7.50 8.42
N ASP A 152 -6.26 -6.79 8.38
CA ASP A 152 -7.39 -7.10 7.48
C ASP A 152 -7.17 -6.53 6.07
N ILE A 153 -6.43 -5.42 5.98
CA ILE A 153 -6.13 -4.70 4.74
C ILE A 153 -4.61 -4.59 4.56
N ILE A 154 -4.14 -4.91 3.38
CA ILE A 154 -2.74 -4.84 3.00
C ILE A 154 -2.60 -3.87 1.84
N LEU A 155 -1.80 -2.84 2.04
CA LEU A 155 -1.49 -1.82 1.05
C LEU A 155 -0.01 -1.95 0.66
N ALA A 156 0.28 -2.10 -0.63
CA ALA A 156 1.63 -2.25 -1.14
C ALA A 156 1.91 -1.20 -2.22
N ASP A 157 2.78 -0.26 -1.91
CA ASP A 157 3.18 0.81 -2.83
C ASP A 157 4.47 0.43 -3.53
N GLU A 158 4.38 0.11 -4.83
CA GLU A 158 5.49 -0.33 -5.70
C GLU A 158 6.40 -1.40 -5.03
N PRO A 159 5.84 -2.52 -4.53
CA PRO A 159 6.58 -3.49 -3.71
C PRO A 159 7.72 -4.18 -4.46
N THR A 160 7.86 -3.96 -5.76
CA THR A 160 8.91 -4.55 -6.61
C THR A 160 9.77 -3.51 -7.32
N GLY A 161 9.52 -2.20 -7.10
CA GLY A 161 10.16 -1.11 -7.84
C GLY A 161 11.70 -1.07 -7.75
N ASN A 162 12.28 -1.66 -6.70
CA ASN A 162 13.73 -1.73 -6.47
C ASN A 162 14.34 -3.11 -6.78
N LEU A 163 13.59 -4.00 -7.46
CA LEU A 163 13.99 -5.39 -7.72
C LEU A 163 14.05 -5.67 -9.22
N ASN A 164 14.93 -6.59 -9.64
CA ASN A 164 14.80 -7.13 -10.99
C ASN A 164 13.51 -7.95 -11.11
N PHE A 165 13.02 -8.13 -12.35
CA PHE A 165 11.72 -8.75 -12.60
C PHE A 165 11.59 -10.15 -11.95
N ALA A 166 12.59 -11.02 -12.10
CA ALA A 166 12.49 -12.40 -11.60
C ALA A 166 12.32 -12.46 -10.06
N ILE A 167 13.07 -11.60 -9.33
CA ILE A 167 12.94 -11.49 -7.87
C ILE A 167 11.61 -10.81 -7.52
N GLY A 168 11.23 -9.76 -8.25
CA GLY A 168 9.96 -9.04 -8.04
C GLY A 168 8.74 -9.94 -8.24
N GLU A 169 8.72 -10.75 -9.30
CA GLU A 169 7.66 -11.71 -9.58
C GLU A 169 7.51 -12.72 -8.43
N GLN A 170 8.64 -13.25 -7.94
CA GLN A 170 8.61 -14.17 -6.79
C GLN A 170 8.06 -13.51 -5.53
N VAL A 171 8.47 -12.27 -5.24
CA VAL A 171 8.00 -11.50 -4.08
C VAL A 171 6.50 -11.22 -4.18
N ILE A 172 5.98 -10.84 -5.36
CA ILE A 172 4.53 -10.63 -5.55
C ILE A 172 3.75 -11.92 -5.35
N LYS A 173 4.23 -13.03 -5.91
CA LYS A 173 3.60 -14.35 -5.71
C LYS A 173 3.52 -14.68 -4.21
N GLU A 174 4.62 -14.53 -3.48
CA GLU A 174 4.67 -14.75 -2.04
C GLU A 174 3.71 -13.81 -1.30
N LEU A 175 3.69 -12.50 -1.66
CA LEU A 175 2.78 -11.52 -1.07
C LEU A 175 1.32 -11.91 -1.27
N CYS A 176 0.92 -12.26 -2.48
CA CYS A 176 -0.45 -12.71 -2.77
C CYS A 176 -0.81 -13.98 -1.98
N GLU A 177 0.11 -14.94 -1.86
CA GLU A 177 -0.11 -16.17 -1.08
C GLU A 177 -0.28 -15.90 0.42
N VAL A 178 0.57 -15.05 1.02
CA VAL A 178 0.48 -14.74 2.46
C VAL A 178 -0.73 -13.85 2.78
N SER A 179 -1.26 -13.15 1.79
CA SER A 179 -2.40 -12.23 1.90
C SER A 179 -3.75 -12.89 1.63
N ARG A 180 -3.81 -14.20 1.36
CA ARG A 180 -5.09 -14.88 1.08
C ARG A 180 -6.13 -14.65 2.17
N GLY A 181 -7.35 -14.29 1.75
CA GLY A 181 -8.46 -13.96 2.64
C GLY A 181 -8.40 -12.56 3.24
N LYS A 182 -7.37 -11.77 2.90
CA LYS A 182 -7.24 -10.35 3.25
C LYS A 182 -7.52 -9.48 2.04
N THR A 183 -7.88 -8.23 2.25
CA THR A 183 -7.97 -7.26 1.15
C THR A 183 -6.56 -6.76 0.83
N LEU A 184 -6.05 -7.09 -0.35
CA LEU A 184 -4.75 -6.63 -0.83
C LEU A 184 -4.94 -5.59 -1.93
N ILE A 185 -4.34 -4.42 -1.78
CA ILE A 185 -4.27 -3.40 -2.84
C ILE A 185 -2.80 -3.10 -3.10
N ALA A 186 -2.30 -3.47 -4.27
CA ALA A 186 -0.92 -3.24 -4.66
C ALA A 186 -0.83 -2.30 -5.87
N VAL A 187 0.00 -1.29 -5.75
CA VAL A 187 0.38 -0.40 -6.85
C VAL A 187 1.60 -0.95 -7.54
N THR A 188 1.59 -1.04 -8.85
CA THR A 188 2.76 -1.35 -9.66
C THR A 188 2.56 -0.82 -11.09
N HIS A 189 3.66 -0.63 -11.81
CA HIS A 189 3.66 -0.29 -13.23
C HIS A 189 3.94 -1.51 -14.13
N ASP A 190 4.15 -2.69 -13.56
CA ASP A 190 4.48 -3.90 -14.32
C ASP A 190 3.23 -4.77 -14.57
N GLU A 191 2.62 -4.61 -15.74
CA GLU A 191 1.41 -5.34 -16.15
C GLU A 191 1.57 -6.86 -16.13
N ARG A 192 2.81 -7.37 -16.26
CA ARG A 192 3.11 -8.82 -16.26
C ARG A 192 2.73 -9.49 -14.93
N LEU A 193 2.59 -8.71 -13.86
CA LEU A 193 2.21 -9.17 -12.52
C LEU A 193 0.69 -9.33 -12.35
N ALA A 194 -0.13 -8.82 -13.30
CA ALA A 194 -1.59 -8.86 -13.25
C ALA A 194 -2.17 -10.26 -12.98
N LYS A 195 -1.53 -11.29 -13.53
CA LYS A 195 -1.95 -12.70 -13.37
C LYS A 195 -1.99 -13.22 -11.92
N TYR A 196 -1.41 -12.50 -10.96
CA TYR A 196 -1.38 -12.86 -9.55
C TYR A 196 -2.52 -12.24 -8.73
N PHE A 197 -3.27 -11.30 -9.31
CA PHE A 197 -4.33 -10.55 -8.65
C PHE A 197 -5.71 -10.94 -9.14
N ASP A 198 -6.72 -10.84 -8.26
CA ASP A 198 -8.12 -11.11 -8.63
C ASP A 198 -8.67 -10.07 -9.60
N LYS A 199 -8.26 -8.80 -9.44
CA LYS A 199 -8.74 -7.67 -10.24
C LYS A 199 -7.61 -6.70 -10.55
N VAL A 200 -7.70 -6.09 -11.74
CA VAL A 200 -6.81 -5.01 -12.17
C VAL A 200 -7.65 -3.75 -12.38
N VAL A 201 -7.17 -2.63 -11.87
CA VAL A 201 -7.78 -1.31 -12.02
C VAL A 201 -6.79 -0.40 -12.74
N ASP A 202 -7.15 0.09 -13.92
CA ASP A 202 -6.36 1.11 -14.60
C ASP A 202 -6.68 2.48 -14.00
N MET A 203 -5.69 3.04 -13.32
CA MET A 203 -5.84 4.33 -12.65
C MET A 203 -5.95 5.49 -13.65
N ASN A 204 -5.50 5.34 -14.89
CA ASN A 204 -5.68 6.37 -15.93
C ASN A 204 -7.16 6.50 -16.33
N GLU A 205 -7.95 5.43 -16.19
CA GLU A 205 -9.38 5.45 -16.45
C GLU A 205 -10.20 5.96 -15.26
N VAL A 206 -9.70 5.77 -14.04
CA VAL A 206 -10.43 6.09 -12.81
C VAL A 206 -9.97 7.37 -12.12
N THR A 207 -8.96 8.05 -12.67
CA THR A 207 -8.55 9.38 -12.24
C THR A 207 -8.75 10.39 -13.35
N SER A 208 -9.48 11.46 -13.08
CA SER A 208 -9.50 12.64 -13.95
C SER A 208 -8.62 13.72 -13.33
N GLY A 209 -7.53 14.09 -14.01
CA GLY A 209 -6.73 15.21 -13.55
C GLY A 209 -5.23 14.98 -13.49
N MET A 210 -4.58 15.24 -14.53
CA MET A 210 -3.58 16.23 -14.86
C MET A 210 -4.03 16.85 -16.18
N ARG A 211 -5.17 17.52 -16.15
CA ARG A 211 -5.47 18.47 -17.22
C ARG A 211 -4.68 19.72 -16.88
N ASP A 212 -3.61 19.98 -17.61
CA ASP A 212 -3.02 21.30 -17.68
C ASP A 212 -4.15 22.29 -17.98
N ILE A 213 -4.34 23.26 -17.07
CA ILE A 213 -5.35 24.32 -17.18
C ILE A 213 -5.08 25.25 -18.36
N GLU A 214 -4.07 24.98 -19.19
CA GLU A 214 -3.68 25.79 -20.34
C GLU A 214 -4.52 25.60 -21.62
N SER A 215 -5.52 24.71 -21.64
CA SER A 215 -6.31 24.45 -22.87
C SER A 215 -7.76 24.95 -22.86
N VAL A 216 -8.16 25.84 -21.95
CA VAL A 216 -9.52 26.44 -21.90
C VAL A 216 -9.50 27.96 -22.05
N VAL A 217 -8.50 28.53 -22.72
CA VAL A 217 -8.54 29.92 -23.19
C VAL A 217 -8.29 29.92 -24.69
N GLY A 218 -9.36 29.90 -25.45
CA GLY A 218 -9.32 30.11 -26.89
C GLY A 218 -10.42 29.40 -27.63
N GLU A 219 -11.57 30.03 -27.71
CA GLU A 219 -12.27 30.35 -28.93
C GLU A 219 -13.60 31.00 -28.56
N GLY A 220 -13.52 32.33 -28.47
CA GLY A 220 -14.68 33.20 -28.55
C GLY A 220 -14.54 33.97 -29.84
N GLU A 221 -15.34 33.62 -30.81
CA GLU A 221 -15.89 34.51 -31.81
C GLU A 221 -17.30 34.01 -32.20
#